data_517db977e31b8fa8ae26a83437596cbe
#
_entry.id   517db977e31b8fa8ae26a83437596cbe
#
_cell.length_a   1.000
_cell.length_b   1.000
_cell.length_c   1.000
_cell.angle_alpha   90.00
_cell.angle_beta   90.00
_cell.angle_gamma   90.00
#
_symmetry.space_group_name_H-M   'P 1'
#
loop_
_entity.id
_entity.type
_entity.pdbx_description
1 polymer ?
#
loop_
_entity_poly.entity_id
_entity_poly.type
_entity_poly.pdbx_seq_one_letter_code
_entity_poly.pdbx_strand_id
1 'polypeptide(L)'
;MTDPFLQAAIDEAKKGLAAGGIPIGSVLVCDGKIIGRGHNQRVQHGSVIHHGEMNALENAGRQPAKVYERCTIYTTLSPCPMCSGAIKLYKIPHVVVGENVTFLGDEEHLRQSGVKVDVLQNAECIRMMKHFIAAKPQLWNEDIGI
;
A
#
# COMPACT_ATOMS: atom_id res chain seq x y z
N MET A 1 16.84 -3.46 -11.60
CA MET A 1 16.91 -2.83 -10.25
C MET A 1 15.54 -2.38 -9.83
N THR A 2 15.23 -2.59 -8.57
CA THR A 2 13.96 -2.13 -8.01
C THR A 2 13.99 -0.61 -7.78
N ASP A 3 12.91 0.06 -8.13
CA ASP A 3 12.73 1.49 -7.83
C ASP A 3 13.00 1.73 -6.33
N PRO A 4 13.79 2.73 -5.96
CA PRO A 4 14.13 2.98 -4.54
C PRO A 4 12.92 3.22 -3.63
N PHE A 5 11.87 3.84 -4.16
CA PHE A 5 10.67 4.08 -3.37
C PHE A 5 9.83 2.81 -3.20
N LEU A 6 9.77 1.98 -4.24
CA LEU A 6 9.17 0.66 -4.09
C LEU A 6 9.99 -0.19 -3.11
N GLN A 7 11.32 -0.11 -3.16
CA GLN A 7 12.16 -0.82 -2.19
C GLN A 7 11.87 -0.38 -0.77
N ALA A 8 11.66 0.92 -0.55
CA ALA A 8 11.27 1.42 0.78
C ALA A 8 9.92 0.84 1.23
N ALA A 9 8.95 0.72 0.32
CA ALA A 9 7.68 0.07 0.63
C ALA A 9 7.87 -1.42 0.95
N ILE A 10 8.74 -2.11 0.21
CA ILE A 10 9.07 -3.51 0.49
C ILE A 10 9.72 -3.65 1.87
N ASP A 11 10.61 -2.73 2.23
CA ASP A 11 11.24 -2.73 3.56
C ASP A 11 10.20 -2.57 4.67
N GLU A 12 9.19 -1.73 4.45
CA GLU A 12 8.07 -1.59 5.38
C GLU A 12 7.26 -2.88 5.48
N ALA A 13 7.00 -3.54 4.34
CA ALA A 13 6.30 -4.82 4.33
C ALA A 13 7.05 -5.88 5.17
N LYS A 14 8.38 -5.90 5.06
CA LYS A 14 9.22 -6.83 5.84
C LYS A 14 9.17 -6.52 7.33
N LYS A 15 9.14 -5.26 7.72
CA LYS A 15 8.96 -4.85 9.12
C LYS A 15 7.63 -5.38 9.66
N GLY A 16 6.56 -5.23 8.90
CA GLY A 16 5.25 -5.72 9.28
C GLY A 16 5.22 -7.24 9.45
N LEU A 17 5.85 -7.95 8.52
CA LEU A 17 5.95 -9.41 8.58
C LEU A 17 6.72 -9.85 9.82
N ALA A 18 7.84 -9.20 10.12
CA ALA A 18 8.66 -9.51 11.30
C ALA A 18 7.90 -9.27 12.61
N ALA A 19 6.96 -8.32 12.62
CA ALA A 19 6.11 -8.03 13.76
C ALA A 19 4.86 -8.92 13.87
N GLY A 20 4.73 -9.90 12.99
CA GLY A 20 3.61 -10.85 12.99
C GLY A 20 2.41 -10.42 12.14
N GLY A 21 2.53 -9.33 11.40
CA GLY A 21 1.46 -8.80 10.56
C GLY A 21 1.56 -9.21 9.10
N ILE A 22 0.65 -8.65 8.30
CA ILE A 22 0.56 -8.92 6.86
C ILE A 22 1.66 -8.13 6.13
N PRO A 23 2.43 -8.75 5.22
CA PRO A 23 3.57 -8.09 4.58
C PRO A 23 3.15 -7.14 3.44
N ILE A 24 2.49 -6.06 3.80
CA ILE A 24 2.11 -4.99 2.90
C ILE A 24 2.71 -3.68 3.43
N GLY A 25 3.48 -3.02 2.59
CA GLY A 25 4.12 -1.75 2.93
C GLY A 25 3.79 -0.67 1.93
N SER A 26 3.90 0.57 2.38
CA SER A 26 3.58 1.73 1.54
C SER A 26 4.43 2.93 1.93
N VAL A 27 4.75 3.77 0.94
CA VAL A 27 5.38 5.06 1.18
C VAL A 27 4.67 6.14 0.38
N LEU A 28 4.51 7.31 0.98
CA LEU A 28 3.99 8.49 0.31
C LEU A 28 5.16 9.40 -0.05
N VAL A 29 5.30 9.70 -1.33
CA VAL A 29 6.42 10.48 -1.87
C VAL A 29 5.91 11.81 -2.40
N CYS A 30 6.51 12.91 -1.97
CA CYS A 30 6.20 14.24 -2.45
C CYS A 30 7.49 14.94 -2.88
N ASP A 31 7.52 15.44 -4.12
CA ASP A 31 8.69 16.15 -4.68
C ASP A 31 9.99 15.36 -4.50
N GLY A 32 9.94 14.05 -4.75
CA GLY A 32 11.11 13.17 -4.68
C GLY A 32 11.52 12.75 -3.27
N LYS A 33 10.72 13.07 -2.25
CA LYS A 33 11.02 12.72 -0.84
C LYS A 33 9.91 11.91 -0.22
N ILE A 34 10.27 10.90 0.55
CA ILE A 34 9.31 10.14 1.36
C ILE A 34 8.86 11.05 2.50
N ILE A 35 7.55 11.35 2.56
CA ILE A 35 6.98 12.16 3.65
C ILE A 35 6.16 11.30 4.62
N GLY A 36 5.87 10.06 4.27
CA GLY A 36 5.20 9.11 5.17
C GLY A 36 5.50 7.70 4.72
N ARG A 37 5.69 6.81 5.68
CA ARG A 37 5.93 5.40 5.40
C ARG A 37 5.21 4.55 6.44
N GLY A 38 4.76 3.38 6.03
CA GLY A 38 4.02 2.51 6.92
C GLY A 38 3.82 1.12 6.35
N HIS A 39 3.21 0.28 7.15
CA HIS A 39 2.90 -1.10 6.78
C HIS A 39 1.59 -1.51 7.44
N ASN A 40 1.00 -2.59 6.95
CA ASN A 40 -0.22 -3.13 7.51
C ASN A 40 -0.01 -3.49 9.00
N GLN A 41 -0.83 -2.93 9.88
CA GLN A 41 -0.77 -3.14 11.32
C GLN A 41 -2.10 -3.60 11.91
N ARG A 42 -2.96 -4.19 11.09
CA ARG A 42 -4.25 -4.71 11.58
C ARG A 42 -4.04 -5.73 12.69
N VAL A 43 -3.11 -6.63 12.52
CA VAL A 43 -2.79 -7.67 13.51
C VAL A 43 -2.12 -7.06 14.73
N GLN A 44 -1.11 -6.22 14.53
CA GLN A 44 -0.33 -5.63 15.62
C GLN A 44 -1.16 -4.74 16.54
N HIS A 45 -2.11 -3.98 15.96
CA HIS A 45 -2.94 -3.01 16.71
C HIS A 45 -4.37 -3.47 16.96
N GLY A 46 -4.76 -4.67 16.50
CA GLY A 46 -6.15 -5.09 16.61
C GLY A 46 -7.08 -4.14 15.86
N SER A 47 -6.65 -3.63 14.72
CA SER A 47 -7.37 -2.62 13.95
C SER A 47 -8.04 -3.23 12.72
N VAL A 48 -9.21 -2.71 12.35
CA VAL A 48 -9.89 -3.12 11.12
C VAL A 48 -9.45 -2.29 9.90
N ILE A 49 -8.94 -1.08 10.12
CA ILE A 49 -8.64 -0.15 9.02
C ILE A 49 -7.15 0.12 8.79
N HIS A 50 -6.27 -0.44 9.58
CA HIS A 50 -4.85 -0.08 9.59
C HIS A 50 -4.05 -0.78 8.48
N HIS A 51 -4.48 -0.57 7.22
CA HIS A 51 -3.76 -1.02 6.05
C HIS A 51 -2.46 -0.22 5.86
N GLY A 52 -1.55 -0.74 5.05
CA GLY A 52 -0.25 -0.08 4.81
C GLY A 52 -0.37 1.32 4.24
N GLU A 53 -1.25 1.51 3.28
CA GLU A 53 -1.49 2.82 2.66
C GLU A 53 -2.06 3.81 3.69
N MET A 54 -3.01 3.35 4.51
CA MET A 54 -3.59 4.18 5.57
C MET A 54 -2.53 4.55 6.60
N ASN A 55 -1.65 3.62 6.94
CA ASN A 55 -0.55 3.86 7.87
C ASN A 55 0.45 4.88 7.31
N ALA A 56 0.79 4.77 6.03
CA ALA A 56 1.68 5.74 5.38
C ALA A 56 1.08 7.15 5.39
N LEU A 57 -0.21 7.29 5.10
CA LEU A 57 -0.92 8.56 5.14
C LEU A 57 -0.94 9.13 6.56
N GLU A 58 -1.23 8.29 7.57
CA GLU A 58 -1.22 8.70 8.96
C GLU A 58 0.17 9.21 9.39
N ASN A 59 1.22 8.50 8.99
CA ASN A 59 2.59 8.87 9.35
C ASN A 59 3.11 10.10 8.59
N ALA A 60 2.56 10.40 7.43
CA ALA A 60 2.84 11.66 6.72
C ALA A 60 2.31 12.86 7.48
N GLY A 61 1.34 12.64 8.35
CA GLY A 61 0.69 13.68 9.10
C GLY A 61 -0.31 14.48 8.26
N ARG A 62 -0.93 15.45 8.90
CA ARG A 62 -1.97 16.27 8.29
C ARG A 62 -1.36 17.32 7.38
N GLN A 63 -1.37 17.05 6.09
CA GLN A 63 -0.80 17.93 5.07
C GLN A 63 -1.90 18.81 4.44
N PRO A 64 -1.55 20.00 3.92
CA PRO A 64 -2.46 20.77 3.08
C PRO A 64 -2.87 19.97 1.83
N ALA A 65 -4.08 20.20 1.33
CA ALA A 65 -4.59 19.46 0.17
C ALA A 65 -3.65 19.52 -1.04
N LYS A 66 -3.01 20.66 -1.28
CA LYS A 66 -2.09 20.82 -2.41
C LYS A 66 -0.86 19.94 -2.35
N VAL A 67 -0.45 19.49 -1.16
CA VAL A 67 0.68 18.59 -1.01
C VAL A 67 0.32 17.22 -1.59
N TYR A 68 -0.86 16.69 -1.24
CA TYR A 68 -1.30 15.39 -1.75
C TYR A 68 -1.41 15.36 -3.27
N GLU A 69 -1.79 16.48 -3.90
CA GLU A 69 -1.90 16.60 -5.35
C GLU A 69 -0.55 16.47 -6.07
N ARG A 70 0.56 16.60 -5.35
CA ARG A 70 1.92 16.41 -5.87
C ARG A 70 2.53 15.08 -5.45
N CYS A 71 1.77 14.22 -4.78
CA CYS A 71 2.30 12.98 -4.24
C CYS A 71 2.17 11.82 -5.22
N THR A 72 3.03 10.83 -5.00
CA THR A 72 2.91 9.48 -5.53
C THR A 72 2.87 8.54 -4.34
N ILE A 73 1.91 7.63 -4.30
CA ILE A 73 1.89 6.59 -3.28
C ILE A 73 2.40 5.28 -3.88
N TYR A 74 3.37 4.68 -3.20
CA TYR A 74 3.91 3.37 -3.54
C TYR A 74 3.31 2.37 -2.56
N THR A 75 2.81 1.25 -3.06
CA THR A 75 2.26 0.19 -2.23
C THR A 75 2.68 -1.16 -2.79
N THR A 76 3.06 -2.10 -1.93
CA THR A 76 3.54 -3.41 -2.39
C THR A 76 2.45 -4.29 -2.98
N LEU A 77 1.18 -4.01 -2.64
CA LEU A 77 0.04 -4.76 -3.15
C LEU A 77 -1.02 -3.80 -3.69
N SER A 78 -1.78 -4.26 -4.69
CA SER A 78 -2.90 -3.53 -5.27
C SER A 78 -3.84 -2.98 -4.19
N PRO A 79 -4.20 -1.67 -4.21
CA PRO A 79 -4.99 -1.06 -3.15
C PRO A 79 -6.44 -1.54 -3.13
N CYS A 80 -6.95 -1.84 -1.94
CA CYS A 80 -8.35 -2.21 -1.73
C CYS A 80 -9.27 -0.99 -1.89
N PRO A 81 -10.61 -1.18 -1.90
CA PRO A 81 -11.54 -0.05 -2.02
C PRO A 81 -11.39 1.02 -0.95
N MET A 82 -11.04 0.66 0.29
CA MET A 82 -10.83 1.63 1.37
C MET A 82 -9.63 2.52 1.07
N CYS A 83 -8.49 1.93 0.70
CA CYS A 83 -7.28 2.67 0.39
C CYS A 83 -7.43 3.47 -0.90
N SER A 84 -8.09 2.90 -1.91
CA SER A 84 -8.47 3.59 -3.14
C SER A 84 -9.33 4.82 -2.84
N GLY A 85 -10.29 4.71 -1.93
CA GLY A 85 -11.11 5.83 -1.49
C GLY A 85 -10.29 6.96 -0.90
N ALA A 86 -9.30 6.64 -0.07
CA ALA A 86 -8.41 7.65 0.51
C ALA A 86 -7.55 8.32 -0.57
N ILE A 87 -7.03 7.56 -1.52
CA ILE A 87 -6.25 8.08 -2.65
C ILE A 87 -7.08 9.08 -3.46
N LYS A 88 -8.33 8.73 -3.77
CA LYS A 88 -9.23 9.60 -4.52
C LYS A 88 -9.63 10.84 -3.73
N LEU A 89 -9.94 10.65 -2.44
CA LEU A 89 -10.36 11.75 -1.59
C LEU A 89 -9.32 12.87 -1.54
N TYR A 90 -8.05 12.50 -1.40
CA TYR A 90 -6.97 13.47 -1.31
C TYR A 90 -6.35 13.82 -2.65
N LYS A 91 -6.90 13.29 -3.75
CA LYS A 91 -6.47 13.60 -5.12
C LYS A 91 -5.00 13.28 -5.38
N ILE A 92 -4.51 12.20 -4.81
CA ILE A 92 -3.18 11.70 -5.10
C ILE A 92 -3.18 11.22 -6.55
N PRO A 93 -2.36 11.81 -7.44
CA PRO A 93 -2.51 11.59 -8.88
C PRO A 93 -1.85 10.31 -9.41
N HIS A 94 -0.99 9.68 -8.61
CA HIS A 94 -0.19 8.57 -9.10
C HIS A 94 -0.02 7.49 -8.02
N VAL A 95 -0.27 6.25 -8.40
CA VAL A 95 -0.08 5.06 -7.56
C VAL A 95 0.86 4.11 -8.27
N VAL A 96 1.90 3.67 -7.58
CA VAL A 96 2.81 2.63 -8.07
C VAL A 96 2.59 1.38 -7.22
N VAL A 97 2.20 0.30 -7.89
CA VAL A 97 1.78 -0.96 -7.26
C VAL A 97 2.88 -2.00 -7.45
N GLY A 98 3.31 -2.63 -6.38
CA GLY A 98 4.31 -3.69 -6.43
C GLY A 98 3.81 -4.91 -7.22
N GLU A 99 2.58 -5.35 -6.94
CA GLU A 99 1.98 -6.47 -7.67
C GLU A 99 0.47 -6.49 -7.55
N ASN A 100 -0.19 -7.14 -8.48
CA ASN A 100 -1.63 -7.38 -8.45
C ASN A 100 -1.99 -8.84 -8.78
N VAL A 101 -1.03 -9.74 -8.68
CA VAL A 101 -1.22 -11.16 -8.99
C VAL A 101 -1.95 -11.88 -7.85
N THR A 102 -1.53 -11.61 -6.60
CA THR A 102 -2.12 -12.27 -5.43
C THR A 102 -3.44 -11.63 -5.02
N PHE A 103 -3.65 -10.38 -5.35
CA PHE A 103 -4.89 -9.64 -5.10
C PHE A 103 -4.99 -8.50 -6.10
N LEU A 104 -6.09 -8.45 -6.82
CA LEU A 104 -6.43 -7.32 -7.68
C LEU A 104 -7.47 -6.48 -6.96
N GLY A 105 -7.06 -5.28 -6.56
CA GLY A 105 -7.94 -4.34 -5.87
C GLY A 105 -8.68 -3.41 -6.82
N ASP A 106 -8.70 -2.12 -6.48
CA ASP A 106 -9.58 -1.12 -7.09
C ASP A 106 -8.89 -0.34 -8.22
N GLU A 107 -7.94 -0.95 -8.92
CA GLU A 107 -7.09 -0.28 -9.92
C GLU A 107 -7.88 0.36 -11.05
N GLU A 108 -8.84 -0.37 -11.61
CA GLU A 108 -9.65 0.15 -12.72
C GLU A 108 -10.47 1.37 -12.29
N HIS A 109 -11.02 1.33 -11.10
CA HIS A 109 -11.78 2.45 -10.55
C HIS A 109 -10.89 3.68 -10.32
N LEU A 110 -9.65 3.47 -9.87
CA LEU A 110 -8.67 4.55 -9.77
C LEU A 110 -8.37 5.17 -11.13
N ARG A 111 -8.13 4.34 -12.15
CA ARG A 111 -7.87 4.82 -13.51
C ARG A 111 -9.04 5.60 -14.07
N GLN A 112 -10.26 5.12 -13.86
CA GLN A 112 -11.48 5.82 -14.30
C GLN A 112 -11.63 7.17 -13.61
N SER A 113 -11.09 7.32 -12.41
CA SER A 113 -11.10 8.59 -11.66
C SER A 113 -9.95 9.53 -12.03
N GLY A 114 -9.13 9.15 -13.01
CA GLY A 114 -8.03 9.97 -13.48
C GLY A 114 -6.69 9.73 -12.76
N VAL A 115 -6.61 8.72 -11.91
CA VAL A 115 -5.37 8.37 -11.22
C VAL A 115 -4.52 7.49 -12.14
N LYS A 116 -3.23 7.84 -12.28
CA LYS A 116 -2.28 7.00 -12.99
C LYS A 116 -1.89 5.83 -12.10
N VAL A 117 -2.04 4.60 -12.59
CA VAL A 117 -1.69 3.39 -11.87
C VAL A 117 -0.68 2.59 -12.67
N ASP A 118 0.51 2.42 -12.13
CA ASP A 118 1.57 1.60 -12.71
C ASP A 118 1.76 0.36 -11.84
N VAL A 119 1.70 -0.81 -12.44
CA VAL A 119 1.91 -2.09 -11.75
C VAL A 119 3.23 -2.69 -12.22
N LEU A 120 4.14 -2.92 -11.29
CA LEU A 120 5.51 -3.34 -11.61
C LEU A 120 5.70 -4.85 -11.62
N GLN A 121 4.74 -5.61 -11.09
CA GLN A 121 4.80 -7.06 -10.97
C GLN A 121 6.13 -7.52 -10.37
N ASN A 122 6.47 -6.92 -9.23
CA ASN A 122 7.72 -7.19 -8.53
C ASN A 122 7.71 -8.60 -7.92
N ALA A 123 8.74 -9.37 -8.25
CA ALA A 123 8.82 -10.78 -7.85
C ALA A 123 8.87 -10.96 -6.33
N GLU A 124 9.55 -10.07 -5.61
CA GLU A 124 9.63 -10.14 -4.14
C GLU A 124 8.28 -9.86 -3.49
N CYS A 125 7.57 -8.86 -3.98
CA CYS A 125 6.21 -8.54 -3.49
C CYS A 125 5.26 -9.73 -3.67
N ILE A 126 5.28 -10.34 -4.86
CA ILE A 126 4.46 -11.51 -5.18
C ILE A 126 4.80 -12.67 -4.25
N ARG A 127 6.08 -12.94 -4.06
CA ARG A 127 6.58 -14.04 -3.26
C ARG A 127 6.18 -13.92 -1.79
N MET A 128 6.35 -12.72 -1.22
CA MET A 128 5.97 -12.45 0.17
C MET A 128 4.48 -12.71 0.41
N MET A 129 3.63 -12.21 -0.46
CA MET A 129 2.18 -12.38 -0.31
C MET A 129 1.74 -13.81 -0.54
N LYS A 130 2.25 -14.49 -1.56
CA LYS A 130 1.94 -15.90 -1.78
C LYS A 130 2.29 -16.75 -0.57
N HIS A 131 3.47 -16.52 0.00
CA HIS A 131 3.92 -17.23 1.19
C HIS A 131 3.02 -16.96 2.39
N PHE A 132 2.70 -15.70 2.63
CA PHE A 132 1.83 -15.30 3.75
C PHE A 132 0.42 -15.88 3.62
N ILE A 133 -0.19 -15.76 2.44
CA ILE A 133 -1.55 -16.27 2.20
C ILE A 133 -1.61 -17.78 2.43
N ALA A 134 -0.59 -18.51 1.97
CA ALA A 134 -0.53 -19.96 2.18
C ALA A 134 -0.38 -20.32 3.66
N ALA A 135 0.42 -19.54 4.41
CA ALA A 135 0.69 -19.82 5.83
C ALA A 135 -0.43 -19.38 6.75
N LYS A 136 -1.09 -18.25 6.45
CA LYS A 136 -2.09 -17.60 7.33
C LYS A 136 -3.31 -17.11 6.55
N PRO A 137 -4.05 -18.01 5.91
CA PRO A 137 -5.17 -17.60 5.04
C PRO A 137 -6.28 -16.86 5.79
N GLN A 138 -6.51 -17.14 7.07
CA GLN A 138 -7.56 -16.46 7.82
C GLN A 138 -7.24 -14.99 8.05
N LEU A 139 -6.01 -14.67 8.41
CA LEU A 139 -5.59 -13.27 8.59
C LEU A 139 -5.71 -12.50 7.27
N TRP A 140 -5.34 -13.13 6.17
CA TRP A 140 -5.47 -12.52 4.85
C TRP A 140 -6.94 -12.29 4.48
N ASN A 141 -7.79 -13.29 4.67
CA ASN A 141 -9.21 -13.16 4.34
C ASN A 141 -9.88 -12.04 5.14
N GLU A 142 -9.57 -11.93 6.42
CA GLU A 142 -10.08 -10.83 7.25
C GLU A 142 -9.65 -9.46 6.72
N ASP A 143 -8.43 -9.37 6.19
CA ASP A 143 -7.89 -8.12 5.65
C ASP A 143 -8.70 -7.59 4.47
N ILE A 144 -9.27 -8.48 3.69
CA ILE A 144 -10.06 -8.15 2.49
C ILE A 144 -11.57 -8.39 2.70
N GLY A 145 -12.00 -8.59 3.92
CA GLY A 145 -13.42 -8.65 4.28
C GLY A 145 -14.11 -9.95 3.93
N ILE A 146 -13.38 -11.06 3.91
CA ILE A 146 -13.92 -12.38 3.60
C ILE A 146 -13.91 -13.29 4.84
#